data_ebc0ce6aab931a1cbbc7af5502aa450d
#
_entry.id   ebc0ce6aab931a1cbbc7af5502aa450d
#
_cell.length_a   1.000
_cell.length_b   1.000
_cell.length_c   1.000
_cell.angle_alpha   90.00
_cell.angle_beta   90.00
_cell.angle_gamma   90.00
#
_symmetry.space_group_name_H-M   'P 1'
#
loop_
_entity.id
_entity.type
_entity.pdbx_description
1 polymer ?
#
loop_
_entity_poly.entity_id
_entity_poly.type
_entity_poly.pdbx_seq_one_letter_code
_entity_poly.pdbx_strand_id
1 'polypeptide(L)'
;MNNGKAMKIIDLRSDTVTRPTPAMRRVMAAAEVGDDVYGDDPTVNRLEATAADRLGFEAALFTCSGTQANLLSIMTHCARGEEYIVGQQAHTYKYEGGGAAV
;
A
#
# COMPACT_ATOMS: atom_id res chain seq x y z
N MET A 1 -32.98 31.87 10.74
CA MET A 1 -32.00 31.44 9.74
C MET A 1 -31.38 30.18 10.26
N ASN A 2 -31.75 29.04 9.70
CA ASN A 2 -31.34 27.71 10.20
C ASN A 2 -29.94 27.40 9.63
N ASN A 3 -28.91 27.58 10.43
CA ASN A 3 -27.55 27.13 10.10
C ASN A 3 -27.55 25.60 10.09
N GLY A 4 -27.92 25.00 8.95
CA GLY A 4 -27.80 23.57 8.73
C GLY A 4 -26.35 23.15 8.81
N LYS A 5 -25.87 22.74 9.99
CA LYS A 5 -24.63 21.96 10.10
C LYS A 5 -24.81 20.72 9.24
N ALA A 6 -24.14 20.68 8.10
CA ALA A 6 -24.07 19.46 7.31
C ALA A 6 -23.62 18.31 8.22
N MET A 7 -24.45 17.26 8.32
CA MET A 7 -24.07 16.07 9.09
C MET A 7 -22.77 15.50 8.52
N LYS A 8 -21.75 15.37 9.37
CA LYS A 8 -20.49 14.72 9.00
C LYS A 8 -20.75 13.22 8.84
N ILE A 9 -20.72 12.75 7.62
CA ILE A 9 -20.83 11.31 7.32
C ILE A 9 -19.54 10.61 7.80
N ILE A 10 -19.71 9.59 8.64
CA ILE A 10 -18.63 8.69 9.03
C ILE A 10 -18.78 7.44 8.16
N ASP A 11 -17.86 7.25 7.24
CA ASP A 11 -17.88 6.14 6.28
C ASP A 11 -16.79 5.11 6.64
N LEU A 12 -17.22 3.92 7.06
CA LEU A 12 -16.35 2.83 7.51
C LEU A 12 -16.42 1.60 6.58
N ARG A 13 -16.97 1.75 5.37
CA ARG A 13 -17.14 0.59 4.46
C ARG A 13 -15.82 0.09 3.84
N SER A 14 -14.79 0.95 3.69
CA SER A 14 -13.48 0.58 3.16
C SER A 14 -12.45 1.68 3.42
N ASP A 15 -11.18 1.32 3.56
CA ASP A 15 -10.05 2.26 3.57
C ASP A 15 -9.93 3.04 2.26
N THR A 16 -10.36 2.46 1.14
CA THR A 16 -10.30 3.08 -0.19
C THR A 16 -11.14 4.36 -0.33
N VAL A 17 -12.11 4.60 0.56
CA VAL A 17 -12.88 5.85 0.57
C VAL A 17 -12.19 6.97 1.34
N THR A 18 -11.08 6.71 2.00
CA THR A 18 -10.31 7.71 2.73
C THR A 18 -9.63 8.70 1.77
N ARG A 19 -9.39 9.91 2.26
CA ARG A 19 -8.75 10.96 1.47
C ARG A 19 -7.55 11.53 2.21
N PRO A 20 -6.48 11.90 1.50
CA PRO A 20 -5.33 12.54 2.13
C PRO A 20 -5.74 13.88 2.76
N THR A 21 -5.22 14.13 3.95
CA THR A 21 -5.40 15.42 4.63
C THR A 21 -4.68 16.55 3.88
N PRO A 22 -5.00 17.82 4.17
CA PRO A 22 -4.22 18.93 3.61
C PRO A 22 -2.72 18.89 3.93
N ALA A 23 -2.35 18.38 5.11
CA ALA A 23 -0.94 18.20 5.48
C ALA A 23 -0.27 17.13 4.60
N MET A 24 -0.92 15.97 4.42
CA MET A 24 -0.41 14.91 3.53
C MET A 24 -0.24 15.42 2.09
N ARG A 25 -1.21 16.19 1.57
CA ARG A 25 -1.10 16.77 0.22
C ARG A 25 0.09 17.71 0.07
N ARG A 26 0.38 18.52 1.10
CA ARG A 26 1.57 19.39 1.06
C ARG A 26 2.87 18.59 1.06
N VAL A 27 2.96 17.55 1.88
CA VAL A 27 4.14 16.68 1.91
C VAL A 27 4.34 15.97 0.57
N MET A 28 3.26 15.42 -0.02
CA MET A 28 3.33 14.78 -1.33
C MET A 28 3.81 15.75 -2.43
N ALA A 29 3.31 16.98 -2.43
CA ALA A 29 3.68 17.98 -3.44
C ALA A 29 5.13 18.50 -3.28
N ALA A 30 5.68 18.43 -2.08
CA ALA A 30 7.04 18.91 -1.76
C ALA A 30 8.05 17.77 -1.59
N ALA A 31 7.64 16.52 -1.82
CA ALA A 31 8.54 15.39 -1.66
C ALA A 31 9.71 15.49 -2.63
N GLU A 32 10.91 15.31 -2.10
CA GLU A 32 12.10 15.13 -2.91
C GLU A 32 12.05 13.76 -3.57
N VAL A 33 12.37 13.70 -4.86
CA VAL A 33 12.34 12.48 -5.66
C VAL A 33 13.70 12.23 -6.31
N GLY A 34 14.00 10.98 -6.59
CA GLY A 34 15.19 10.54 -7.27
C GLY A 34 14.94 9.25 -8.05
N ASP A 35 15.98 8.70 -8.67
CA ASP A 35 15.88 7.45 -9.41
C ASP A 35 15.84 6.26 -8.44
N ASP A 36 14.72 5.55 -8.43
CA ASP A 36 14.52 4.39 -7.56
C ASP A 36 15.37 3.18 -8.00
N VAL A 37 15.67 3.03 -9.29
CA VAL A 37 16.49 1.93 -9.83
C VAL A 37 17.92 1.98 -9.28
N TYR A 38 18.46 3.18 -9.11
CA TYR A 38 19.78 3.39 -8.50
C TYR A 38 19.73 3.63 -6.98
N GLY A 39 18.55 3.60 -6.37
CA GLY A 39 18.40 3.86 -4.95
C GLY A 39 18.60 5.34 -4.56
N ASP A 40 18.42 6.24 -5.50
CA ASP A 40 18.68 7.68 -5.31
C ASP A 40 17.44 8.47 -4.83
N ASP A 41 16.27 7.84 -4.71
CA ASP A 41 15.06 8.50 -4.19
C ASP A 41 15.11 8.61 -2.66
N PRO A 42 15.33 9.80 -2.09
CA PRO A 42 15.49 9.94 -0.64
C PRO A 42 14.17 9.74 0.12
N THR A 43 13.04 9.94 -0.54
CA THR A 43 11.71 9.78 0.08
C THR A 43 11.34 8.29 0.16
N VAL A 44 11.61 7.52 -0.88
CA VAL A 44 11.45 6.05 -0.88
C VAL A 44 12.37 5.42 0.16
N ASN A 45 13.66 5.75 0.12
CA ASN A 45 14.65 5.21 1.06
C ASN A 45 14.26 5.46 2.52
N ARG A 46 13.78 6.67 2.83
CA ARG A 46 13.30 7.02 4.18
C ARG A 46 12.04 6.26 4.55
N LEU A 47 11.10 6.05 3.61
CA LEU A 47 9.88 5.28 3.85
C LEU A 47 10.22 3.83 4.20
N GLU A 48 11.08 3.19 3.43
CA GLU A 48 11.51 1.81 3.65
C GLU A 48 12.21 1.64 4.99
N ALA A 49 13.19 2.49 5.28
CA ALA A 49 13.90 2.49 6.56
C ALA A 49 12.94 2.69 7.75
N THR A 50 11.99 3.64 7.63
CA THR A 50 11.01 3.91 8.69
C THR A 50 10.06 2.74 8.90
N ALA A 51 9.60 2.09 7.82
CA ALA A 51 8.71 0.94 7.89
C ALA A 51 9.41 -0.25 8.55
N ALA A 52 10.63 -0.56 8.13
CA ALA A 52 11.45 -1.62 8.69
C ALA A 52 11.68 -1.42 10.20
N ASP A 53 12.12 -0.23 10.60
CA ASP A 53 12.37 0.12 12.01
C ASP A 53 11.10 -0.02 12.87
N ARG A 54 9.99 0.57 12.43
CA ARG A 54 8.71 0.53 13.18
C ARG A 54 8.14 -0.86 13.38
N LEU A 55 8.37 -1.75 12.42
CA LEU A 55 7.82 -3.11 12.43
C LEU A 55 8.84 -4.13 12.95
N GLY A 56 10.09 -3.74 13.19
CA GLY A 56 11.15 -4.60 13.70
C GLY A 56 11.66 -5.61 12.66
N PHE A 57 11.63 -5.25 11.38
CA PHE A 57 12.18 -6.04 10.30
C PHE A 57 13.53 -5.51 9.84
N GLU A 58 14.33 -6.36 9.20
CA GLU A 58 15.63 -6.03 8.64
C GLU A 58 15.53 -5.02 7.49
N ALA A 59 14.50 -5.15 6.66
CA ALA A 59 14.26 -4.31 5.50
C ALA A 59 12.76 -4.18 5.19
N ALA A 60 12.43 -3.22 4.34
CA ALA A 60 11.12 -3.08 3.71
C ALA A 60 11.30 -2.75 2.24
N LEU A 61 10.31 -3.04 1.43
CA LEU A 61 10.29 -2.75 0.01
C LEU A 61 9.06 -1.91 -0.33
N PHE A 62 9.27 -0.75 -0.91
CA PHE A 62 8.20 0.07 -1.45
C PHE A 62 7.66 -0.53 -2.75
N THR A 63 6.34 -0.55 -2.89
CA THR A 63 5.65 -0.97 -4.11
C THR A 63 4.63 0.07 -4.52
N CYS A 64 4.36 0.20 -5.82
CA CYS A 64 3.43 1.21 -6.32
C CYS A 64 1.95 0.85 -6.11
N SER A 65 1.64 -0.38 -5.69
CA SER A 65 0.27 -0.83 -5.39
C SER A 65 0.23 -2.00 -4.42
N GLY A 66 -0.89 -2.16 -3.71
CA GLY A 66 -1.14 -3.32 -2.85
C GLY A 66 -1.17 -4.64 -3.64
N THR A 67 -1.68 -4.62 -4.87
CA THR A 67 -1.65 -5.79 -5.77
C THR A 67 -0.22 -6.24 -6.06
N GLN A 68 0.68 -5.31 -6.34
CA GLN A 68 2.10 -5.61 -6.53
C GLN A 68 2.73 -6.17 -5.24
N ALA A 69 2.44 -5.57 -4.09
CA ALA A 69 2.93 -6.05 -2.80
C ALA A 69 2.50 -7.49 -2.52
N ASN A 70 1.23 -7.79 -2.74
CA ASN A 70 0.68 -9.13 -2.56
C ASN A 70 1.32 -10.15 -3.50
N LEU A 71 1.46 -9.82 -4.77
CA LEU A 71 2.09 -10.71 -5.75
C LEU A 71 3.55 -11.00 -5.39
N LEU A 72 4.32 -9.98 -5.06
CA LEU A 72 5.71 -10.15 -4.62
C LEU A 72 5.82 -11.02 -3.36
N SER A 73 4.92 -10.82 -2.39
CA SER A 73 4.87 -11.63 -1.18
C SER A 73 4.62 -13.11 -1.49
N ILE A 74 3.66 -13.40 -2.37
CA ILE A 74 3.36 -14.77 -2.79
C ILE A 74 4.56 -15.38 -3.52
N MET A 75 5.12 -14.68 -4.50
CA MET A 75 6.27 -15.16 -5.28
C MET A 75 7.54 -15.36 -4.45
N THR A 76 7.67 -14.68 -3.32
CA THR A 76 8.79 -14.86 -2.40
C THR A 76 8.71 -16.18 -1.64
N HIS A 77 7.48 -16.66 -1.38
CA HIS A 77 7.23 -17.83 -0.55
C HIS A 77 6.78 -19.07 -1.34
N CYS A 78 6.32 -18.90 -2.58
CA CYS A 78 5.78 -19.96 -3.41
C CYS A 78 6.44 -19.96 -4.78
N ALA A 79 6.90 -21.14 -5.20
CA ALA A 79 7.32 -21.37 -6.58
C ALA A 79 6.11 -21.71 -7.47
N ARG A 80 6.31 -21.72 -8.80
CA ARG A 80 5.26 -22.12 -9.74
C ARG A 80 4.82 -23.56 -9.50
N GLY A 81 3.51 -23.76 -9.39
CA GLY A 81 2.90 -25.06 -9.14
C GLY A 81 2.75 -25.40 -7.65
N GLU A 82 3.20 -24.52 -6.76
CA GLU A 82 2.94 -24.65 -5.33
C GLU A 82 1.59 -24.05 -4.96
N GLU A 83 1.12 -24.33 -3.74
CA GLU A 83 -0.18 -23.93 -3.24
C GLU A 83 -0.02 -22.95 -2.06
N TYR A 84 -0.95 -22.02 -1.94
CA TYR A 84 -1.09 -21.18 -0.75
C TYR A 84 -2.53 -21.25 -0.24
N ILE A 85 -2.69 -21.16 1.08
CA ILE A 85 -4.01 -21.20 1.73
C ILE A 85 -4.53 -19.78 1.88
N VAL A 86 -5.72 -19.53 1.35
CA VAL A 86 -6.33 -18.20 1.37
C VAL A 86 -7.84 -18.27 1.52
N GLY A 87 -8.43 -17.26 2.14
CA GLY A 87 -9.90 -17.15 2.22
C GLY A 87 -10.55 -16.85 0.87
N GLN A 88 -11.72 -17.40 0.61
CA GLN A 88 -12.47 -17.24 -0.64
C GLN A 88 -12.81 -15.77 -1.01
N GLN A 89 -12.77 -14.86 -0.05
CA GLN A 89 -13.01 -13.44 -0.26
C GLN A 89 -11.71 -12.61 -0.21
N ALA A 90 -10.56 -13.25 -0.09
CA ALA A 90 -9.29 -12.55 -0.07
C ALA A 90 -9.03 -11.83 -1.39
N HIS A 91 -8.41 -10.67 -1.30
CA HIS A 91 -8.14 -9.81 -2.44
C HIS A 91 -7.25 -10.51 -3.48
N THR A 92 -6.22 -11.21 -3.03
CA THR A 92 -5.29 -11.99 -3.86
C THR A 92 -5.98 -13.09 -4.68
N TYR A 93 -7.06 -13.66 -4.15
CA TYR A 93 -7.83 -14.69 -4.85
C TYR A 93 -8.84 -14.10 -5.85
N LYS A 94 -9.51 -13.01 -5.45
CA LYS A 94 -10.75 -12.59 -6.14
C LYS A 94 -10.55 -11.36 -7.05
N TYR A 95 -9.63 -10.45 -6.73
CA TYR A 95 -9.63 -9.11 -7.33
C TYR A 95 -8.33 -8.71 -8.03
N GLU A 96 -7.29 -9.49 -7.98
CA GLU A 96 -5.95 -9.14 -8.48
C GLU A 96 -5.64 -9.74 -9.87
N GLY A 97 -6.66 -9.90 -10.69
CA GLY A 97 -6.50 -10.39 -12.08
C GLY A 97 -5.95 -11.80 -12.19
N GLY A 98 -6.04 -12.60 -11.12
CA GLY A 98 -5.49 -13.96 -11.10
C GLY A 98 -3.96 -13.99 -10.95
N GLY A 99 -3.34 -12.90 -10.53
CA GLY A 99 -1.87 -12.80 -10.37
C GLY A 99 -1.25 -13.92 -9.53
N ALA A 100 -1.98 -14.38 -8.51
CA ALA A 100 -1.53 -15.49 -7.68
C ALA A 100 -1.47 -16.86 -8.39
N ALA A 101 -2.03 -16.96 -9.60
CA ALA A 101 -2.05 -18.19 -10.41
C ALA A 101 -0.96 -18.23 -11.51
N VAL A 102 -0.08 -17.24 -11.56
CA VAL A 102 0.95 -17.07 -12.60
C VAL A 102 2.27 -17.88 -12.29
#